data_a2a0e15dc2d85802ba8164a497357ddd
#
_entry.id   a2a0e15dc2d85802ba8164a497357ddd
#
_cell.length_a   1.000
_cell.length_b   1.000
_cell.length_c   1.000
_cell.angle_alpha   90.00
_cell.angle_beta   90.00
_cell.angle_gamma   90.00
#
_symmetry.space_group_name_H-M   'P 1'
#
loop_
_entity.id
_entity.type
_entity.pdbx_description
1 polymer ?
#
loop_
_entity_poly.entity_id
_entity_poly.type
_entity_poly.pdbx_seq_one_letter_code
_entity_poly.pdbx_strand_id
1 'polypeptide(L)'
;KKSLKKGWQVTSISTKPPKKIRYLPKVKYILCDITKKKSLKKNIKKTFNYVVNLGGYVDHINKKKTFKSHYIGCKNLTEIFLKKTPTAFVQMGSSGEYGRSQSPQNENSTCNPESIYSQAKLLSSKHLINLFEKKNFPVTILRLYQAYGPKQDFNRLIPIVIKACIKNKKFPCSHGNQLRDF
;
A
#
# COMPACT_ATOMS: atom_id res chain seq x y z
N LYS A 1 2.99 -3.62 -15.66
CA LYS A 1 3.40 -3.51 -17.06
C LYS A 1 4.93 -3.44 -17.22
N LYS A 2 5.62 -2.51 -16.53
CA LYS A 2 7.10 -2.36 -16.65
C LYS A 2 7.85 -3.67 -16.34
N SER A 3 7.49 -4.38 -15.26
CA SER A 3 8.12 -5.66 -14.89
C SER A 3 7.93 -6.74 -15.97
N LEU A 4 6.71 -6.86 -16.53
CA LEU A 4 6.45 -7.77 -17.64
C LEU A 4 7.25 -7.44 -18.90
N LYS A 5 7.45 -6.12 -19.20
CA LYS A 5 8.30 -5.68 -20.32
C LYS A 5 9.77 -6.04 -20.11
N LYS A 6 10.20 -6.19 -18.85
CA LYS A 6 11.55 -6.66 -18.48
C LYS A 6 11.67 -8.20 -18.42
N GLY A 7 10.65 -8.94 -18.88
CA GLY A 7 10.65 -10.40 -18.87
C GLY A 7 10.39 -11.03 -17.48
N TRP A 8 10.01 -10.25 -16.46
CA TRP A 8 9.81 -10.77 -15.10
C TRP A 8 8.52 -11.59 -15.00
N GLN A 9 8.58 -12.67 -14.24
CA GLN A 9 7.38 -13.39 -13.82
C GLN A 9 6.67 -12.60 -12.71
N VAL A 10 5.45 -12.18 -12.95
CA VAL A 10 4.68 -11.35 -12.00
C VAL A 10 3.54 -12.14 -11.39
N THR A 11 3.48 -12.15 -10.06
CA THR A 11 2.35 -12.68 -9.29
C THR A 11 1.68 -11.54 -8.53
N SER A 12 0.36 -11.43 -8.67
CA SER A 12 -0.46 -10.45 -7.94
C SER A 12 -1.37 -11.17 -6.96
N ILE A 13 -1.37 -10.72 -5.71
CA ILE A 13 -2.24 -11.25 -4.65
C ILE A 13 -3.26 -10.19 -4.26
N SER A 14 -4.52 -10.55 -4.24
CA SER A 14 -5.62 -9.68 -3.78
C SER A 14 -6.81 -10.48 -3.30
N THR A 15 -7.73 -9.84 -2.58
CA THR A 15 -8.99 -10.48 -2.13
C THR A 15 -10.05 -10.58 -3.22
N LYS A 16 -9.88 -9.83 -4.33
CA LYS A 16 -10.80 -9.81 -5.47
C LYS A 16 -10.01 -9.90 -6.77
N PRO A 17 -10.60 -10.43 -7.85
CA PRO A 17 -9.98 -10.42 -9.17
C PRO A 17 -9.77 -8.97 -9.65
N PRO A 18 -8.78 -8.74 -10.52
CA PRO A 18 -8.55 -7.41 -11.07
C PRO A 18 -9.74 -6.97 -11.93
N LYS A 19 -10.11 -5.69 -11.85
CA LYS A 19 -11.07 -5.10 -12.80
C LYS A 19 -10.54 -5.28 -14.24
N LYS A 20 -11.42 -5.47 -15.24
CA LYS A 20 -11.06 -5.69 -16.66
C LYS A 20 -10.01 -4.67 -17.15
N ILE A 21 -10.18 -3.39 -16.83
CA ILE A 21 -9.25 -2.31 -17.21
C ILE A 21 -7.83 -2.44 -16.61
N ARG A 22 -7.69 -3.18 -15.50
CA ARG A 22 -6.41 -3.41 -14.78
C ARG A 22 -5.84 -4.81 -15.04
N TYR A 23 -6.59 -5.67 -15.71
CA TYR A 23 -6.12 -7.01 -16.04
C TYR A 23 -4.94 -6.95 -17.02
N LEU A 24 -3.94 -7.77 -16.77
CA LEU A 24 -2.77 -7.93 -17.65
C LEU A 24 -2.58 -9.42 -17.93
N PRO A 25 -2.54 -9.84 -19.20
CA PRO A 25 -2.14 -11.20 -19.54
C PRO A 25 -0.70 -11.44 -19.04
N LYS A 26 -0.33 -12.69 -18.80
CA LYS A 26 0.98 -13.10 -18.26
C LYS A 26 1.23 -12.74 -16.79
N VAL A 27 0.24 -12.18 -16.06
CA VAL A 27 0.29 -12.04 -14.60
C VAL A 27 -0.44 -13.22 -13.96
N LYS A 28 0.21 -13.88 -13.01
CA LYS A 28 -0.45 -14.88 -12.18
C LYS A 28 -1.24 -14.17 -11.07
N TYR A 29 -2.57 -14.31 -11.09
CA TYR A 29 -3.44 -13.74 -10.06
C TYR A 29 -3.79 -14.82 -9.03
N ILE A 30 -3.58 -14.49 -7.75
CA ILE A 30 -3.92 -15.33 -6.60
C ILE A 30 -4.95 -14.60 -5.74
N LEU A 31 -6.12 -15.21 -5.57
CA LEU A 31 -7.14 -14.70 -4.66
C LEU A 31 -6.85 -15.16 -3.25
N CYS A 32 -6.34 -14.26 -2.42
CA CYS A 32 -5.95 -14.55 -1.06
C CYS A 32 -6.02 -13.31 -0.19
N ASP A 33 -6.54 -13.47 1.02
CA ASP A 33 -6.55 -12.45 2.06
C ASP A 33 -5.27 -12.56 2.89
N ILE A 34 -4.41 -11.54 2.81
CA ILE A 34 -3.13 -11.48 3.53
C ILE A 34 -3.31 -11.47 5.06
N THR A 35 -4.49 -11.13 5.56
CA THR A 35 -4.80 -11.18 7.00
C THR A 35 -5.02 -12.61 7.50
N LYS A 36 -5.25 -13.57 6.60
CA LYS A 36 -5.46 -14.99 6.90
C LYS A 36 -4.18 -15.77 6.69
N LYS A 37 -3.36 -15.87 7.73
CA LYS A 37 -2.02 -16.49 7.69
C LYS A 37 -2.01 -17.91 7.09
N LYS A 38 -2.97 -18.78 7.45
CA LYS A 38 -3.08 -20.15 6.90
C LYS A 38 -3.28 -20.13 5.38
N SER A 39 -4.21 -19.28 4.90
CA SER A 39 -4.48 -19.12 3.46
C SER A 39 -3.26 -18.59 2.72
N LEU A 40 -2.59 -17.60 3.29
CA LEU A 40 -1.39 -17.01 2.71
C LEU A 40 -0.26 -18.05 2.56
N LYS A 41 0.03 -18.85 3.59
CA LYS A 41 1.00 -19.96 3.54
C LYS A 41 0.67 -21.00 2.47
N LYS A 42 -0.61 -21.35 2.30
CA LYS A 42 -1.06 -22.29 1.26
C LYS A 42 -0.79 -21.77 -0.15
N ASN A 43 -0.93 -20.46 -0.35
CA ASN A 43 -0.86 -19.83 -1.67
C ASN A 43 0.55 -19.35 -2.06
N ILE A 44 1.40 -19.00 -1.09
CA ILE A 44 2.79 -18.55 -1.33
C ILE A 44 3.75 -19.72 -1.04
N LYS A 45 3.94 -20.59 -2.02
CA LYS A 45 4.88 -21.73 -1.91
C LYS A 45 6.24 -21.45 -2.54
N LYS A 46 6.27 -20.56 -3.55
CA LYS A 46 7.49 -20.21 -4.31
C LYS A 46 8.30 -19.12 -3.60
N THR A 47 9.55 -19.01 -3.97
CA THR A 47 10.41 -17.87 -3.67
C THR A 47 10.13 -16.72 -4.64
N PHE A 48 10.42 -15.50 -4.22
CA PHE A 48 10.29 -14.29 -5.04
C PHE A 48 11.54 -13.44 -4.82
N ASN A 49 12.13 -12.95 -5.89
CA ASN A 49 13.26 -12.03 -5.80
C ASN A 49 12.82 -10.66 -5.25
N TYR A 50 11.65 -10.18 -5.68
CA TYR A 50 11.13 -8.87 -5.30
C TYR A 50 9.71 -8.99 -4.80
N VAL A 51 9.42 -8.37 -3.68
CA VAL A 51 8.10 -8.32 -3.08
C VAL A 51 7.70 -6.86 -2.88
N VAL A 52 6.52 -6.48 -3.37
CA VAL A 52 5.98 -5.13 -3.19
C VAL A 52 4.64 -5.24 -2.48
N ASN A 53 4.58 -4.80 -1.22
CA ASN A 53 3.36 -4.80 -0.44
C ASN A 53 2.57 -3.51 -0.66
N LEU A 54 1.57 -3.59 -1.53
CA LEU A 54 0.56 -2.56 -1.79
C LEU A 54 -0.76 -2.88 -1.07
N GLY A 55 -0.78 -3.96 -0.30
CA GLY A 55 -1.99 -4.47 0.34
C GLY A 55 -2.56 -3.52 1.37
N GLY A 56 -3.88 -3.45 1.42
CA GLY A 56 -4.60 -2.66 2.39
C GLY A 56 -6.08 -2.53 2.07
N TYR A 57 -6.86 -2.18 3.07
CA TYR A 57 -8.29 -1.90 2.94
C TYR A 57 -8.48 -0.41 2.64
N VAL A 58 -9.12 -0.11 1.52
CA VAL A 58 -9.20 1.26 0.98
C VAL A 58 -10.30 2.09 1.64
N ASP A 59 -11.39 1.44 2.07
CA ASP A 59 -12.46 2.08 2.82
C ASP A 59 -12.09 2.10 4.31
N HIS A 60 -11.66 3.24 4.80
CA HIS A 60 -11.17 3.40 6.17
C HIS A 60 -12.27 3.52 7.23
N ILE A 61 -13.55 3.47 6.86
CA ILE A 61 -14.69 3.52 7.79
C ILE A 61 -14.62 2.33 8.77
N ASN A 62 -14.33 1.14 8.26
CA ASN A 62 -14.16 -0.04 9.11
C ASN A 62 -12.77 -0.08 9.75
N LYS A 63 -12.63 0.51 10.93
CA LYS A 63 -11.38 0.59 11.70
C LYS A 63 -10.69 -0.77 11.88
N LYS A 64 -11.45 -1.82 12.23
CA LYS A 64 -10.92 -3.18 12.45
C LYS A 64 -10.35 -3.82 11.18
N LYS A 65 -11.06 -3.70 10.05
CA LYS A 65 -10.56 -4.17 8.75
C LYS A 65 -9.34 -3.39 8.31
N THR A 66 -9.34 -2.07 8.48
CA THR A 66 -8.22 -1.19 8.17
C THR A 66 -6.97 -1.62 8.93
N PHE A 67 -7.06 -1.73 10.26
CA PHE A 67 -5.93 -2.16 11.09
C PHE A 67 -5.42 -3.55 10.69
N LYS A 68 -6.31 -4.55 10.56
CA LYS A 68 -5.93 -5.90 10.17
C LYS A 68 -5.24 -5.95 8.81
N SER A 69 -5.77 -5.28 7.80
CA SER A 69 -5.22 -5.35 6.44
C SER A 69 -3.86 -4.68 6.33
N HIS A 70 -3.66 -3.53 6.98
CA HIS A 70 -2.39 -2.81 6.89
C HIS A 70 -1.33 -3.38 7.82
N TYR A 71 -1.63 -3.65 9.07
CA TYR A 71 -0.64 -4.12 10.05
C TYR A 71 -0.53 -5.65 10.12
N ILE A 72 -1.62 -6.36 10.40
CA ILE A 72 -1.56 -7.83 10.52
C ILE A 72 -1.22 -8.49 9.19
N GLY A 73 -1.76 -7.96 8.07
CA GLY A 73 -1.39 -8.42 6.73
C GLY A 73 0.10 -8.26 6.44
N CYS A 74 0.70 -7.13 6.82
CA CYS A 74 2.14 -6.91 6.71
C CYS A 74 2.94 -7.93 7.55
N LYS A 75 2.58 -8.14 8.81
CA LYS A 75 3.23 -9.15 9.68
C LYS A 75 3.14 -10.56 9.09
N ASN A 76 1.98 -10.96 8.61
CA ASN A 76 1.81 -12.28 8.00
C ASN A 76 2.70 -12.46 6.74
N LEU A 77 2.81 -11.42 5.90
CA LEU A 77 3.70 -11.44 4.74
C LEU A 77 5.15 -11.58 5.18
N THR A 78 5.62 -10.76 6.10
CA THR A 78 7.01 -10.80 6.56
C THR A 78 7.38 -12.13 7.22
N GLU A 79 6.49 -12.75 7.98
CA GLU A 79 6.74 -14.09 8.54
C GLU A 79 6.96 -15.18 7.48
N ILE A 80 6.31 -15.06 6.32
CA ILE A 80 6.53 -15.98 5.20
C ILE A 80 7.88 -15.68 4.54
N PHE A 81 8.14 -14.40 4.27
CA PHE A 81 9.33 -13.99 3.57
C PHE A 81 10.60 -13.97 4.42
N LEU A 82 10.50 -14.03 5.75
CA LEU A 82 11.64 -14.34 6.61
C LEU A 82 12.18 -15.76 6.43
N LYS A 83 11.34 -16.70 6.00
CA LYS A 83 11.77 -18.09 5.70
C LYS A 83 12.34 -18.24 4.29
N LYS A 84 12.00 -17.34 3.40
CA LYS A 84 12.39 -17.29 1.99
C LYS A 84 12.65 -15.85 1.62
N THR A 85 13.73 -15.30 2.15
CA THR A 85 14.06 -13.87 2.07
C THR A 85 14.20 -13.43 0.61
N PRO A 86 13.45 -12.40 0.18
CA PRO A 86 13.60 -11.84 -1.17
C PRO A 86 14.86 -10.98 -1.24
N THR A 87 15.29 -10.64 -2.45
CA THR A 87 16.37 -9.64 -2.67
C THR A 87 15.95 -8.25 -2.19
N ALA A 88 14.66 -7.90 -2.35
CA ALA A 88 14.10 -6.68 -1.79
C ALA A 88 12.61 -6.83 -1.46
N PHE A 89 12.21 -6.27 -0.33
CA PHE A 89 10.83 -6.14 0.12
C PHE A 89 10.46 -4.66 0.20
N VAL A 90 9.58 -4.20 -0.65
CA VAL A 90 9.11 -2.81 -0.67
C VAL A 90 7.76 -2.71 0.04
N GLN A 91 7.70 -1.92 1.09
CA GLN A 91 6.47 -1.59 1.82
C GLN A 91 5.95 -0.24 1.39
N MET A 92 4.71 -0.18 0.93
CA MET A 92 4.04 1.10 0.76
C MET A 92 3.58 1.63 2.11
N GLY A 93 4.29 2.63 2.60
CA GLY A 93 3.95 3.46 3.75
C GLY A 93 2.96 4.57 3.39
N SER A 94 2.92 5.62 4.18
CA SER A 94 2.06 6.79 3.97
C SER A 94 2.63 8.02 4.66
N SER A 95 2.52 9.18 4.06
CA SER A 95 2.78 10.47 4.73
C SER A 95 1.91 10.68 5.99
N GLY A 96 0.74 10.03 6.04
CA GLY A 96 -0.10 10.02 7.24
C GLY A 96 0.58 9.44 8.49
N GLU A 97 1.71 8.71 8.36
CA GLU A 97 2.50 8.24 9.50
C GLU A 97 3.09 9.41 10.30
N TYR A 98 3.45 10.52 9.63
CA TYR A 98 3.93 11.74 10.27
C TYR A 98 2.81 12.44 11.07
N GLY A 99 1.55 12.36 10.59
CA GLY A 99 0.39 12.98 11.25
C GLY A 99 0.53 14.50 11.32
N ARG A 100 0.51 15.05 12.54
CA ARG A 100 0.63 16.51 12.81
C ARG A 100 2.06 17.02 12.91
N SER A 101 3.06 16.26 12.50
CA SER A 101 4.43 16.73 12.54
C SER A 101 4.64 17.94 11.63
N GLN A 102 5.50 18.84 12.05
CA GLN A 102 5.82 20.06 11.30
C GLN A 102 6.45 19.75 9.94
N SER A 103 6.15 20.54 8.94
CA SER A 103 6.81 20.52 7.61
C SER A 103 8.06 21.44 7.59
N PRO A 104 9.06 21.11 6.76
CA PRO A 104 9.17 19.94 5.89
C PRO A 104 9.46 18.65 6.67
N GLN A 105 8.91 17.53 6.22
CA GLN A 105 9.09 16.23 6.85
C GLN A 105 10.16 15.42 6.14
N ASN A 106 10.97 14.70 6.91
CA ASN A 106 11.97 13.74 6.42
C ASN A 106 11.83 12.40 7.16
N GLU A 107 12.70 11.44 6.85
CA GLU A 107 12.62 10.10 7.42
C GLU A 107 12.82 10.05 8.92
N ASN A 108 13.54 11.01 9.49
CA ASN A 108 13.84 11.14 10.93
C ASN A 108 12.79 11.96 11.68
N SER A 109 11.83 12.59 10.96
CA SER A 109 10.78 13.37 11.60
C SER A 109 9.92 12.51 12.51
N THR A 110 9.54 13.07 13.66
CA THR A 110 8.65 12.41 14.63
C THR A 110 7.34 12.03 13.96
N CYS A 111 6.89 10.79 14.17
CA CYS A 111 5.62 10.30 13.66
C CYS A 111 4.53 10.43 14.74
N ASN A 112 3.46 11.16 14.43
CA ASN A 112 2.31 11.37 15.30
C ASN A 112 0.97 11.09 14.55
N PRO A 113 0.68 9.83 14.18
CA PRO A 113 -0.47 9.47 13.36
C PRO A 113 -1.78 9.62 14.11
N GLU A 114 -2.78 10.22 13.48
CA GLU A 114 -4.10 10.47 14.08
C GLU A 114 -5.13 9.38 13.75
N SER A 115 -5.13 8.87 12.52
CA SER A 115 -6.12 7.90 12.08
C SER A 115 -5.67 6.47 12.33
N ILE A 116 -6.63 5.55 12.48
CA ILE A 116 -6.33 4.08 12.57
C ILE A 116 -5.55 3.59 11.35
N TYR A 117 -5.81 4.16 10.17
CA TYR A 117 -5.02 3.87 8.97
C TYR A 117 -3.55 4.26 9.14
N SER A 118 -3.31 5.50 9.54
CA SER A 118 -1.95 6.04 9.73
C SER A 118 -1.21 5.31 10.85
N GLN A 119 -1.90 5.00 11.95
CA GLN A 119 -1.35 4.20 13.06
C GLN A 119 -0.95 2.79 12.59
N ALA A 120 -1.82 2.11 11.82
CA ALA A 120 -1.51 0.79 11.28
C ALA A 120 -0.33 0.82 10.30
N LYS A 121 -0.19 1.88 9.50
CA LYS A 121 0.96 2.10 8.62
C LYS A 121 2.24 2.31 9.42
N LEU A 122 2.23 3.17 10.43
CA LEU A 122 3.39 3.41 11.31
C LEU A 122 3.81 2.13 12.05
N LEU A 123 2.85 1.35 12.57
CA LEU A 123 3.17 0.07 13.21
C LEU A 123 3.81 -0.92 12.23
N SER A 124 3.37 -0.93 10.97
CA SER A 124 4.00 -1.74 9.91
C SER A 124 5.43 -1.28 9.63
N SER A 125 5.66 0.03 9.54
CA SER A 125 7.00 0.61 9.36
C SER A 125 7.93 0.27 10.51
N LYS A 126 7.49 0.46 11.77
CA LYS A 126 8.26 0.09 12.97
C LYS A 126 8.58 -1.41 13.02
N HIS A 127 7.60 -2.26 12.69
CA HIS A 127 7.81 -3.72 12.61
C HIS A 127 8.88 -4.08 11.57
N LEU A 128 8.86 -3.47 10.40
CA LEU A 128 9.81 -3.73 9.32
C LEU A 128 11.21 -3.20 9.63
N ILE A 129 11.33 -2.02 10.24
CA ILE A 129 12.61 -1.47 10.71
C ILE A 129 13.23 -2.42 11.73
N ASN A 130 12.46 -2.87 12.73
CA ASN A 130 12.96 -3.85 13.70
C ASN A 130 13.39 -5.19 13.05
N LEU A 131 12.74 -5.63 11.97
CA LEU A 131 13.18 -6.80 11.22
C LEU A 131 14.48 -6.54 10.43
N PHE A 132 14.67 -5.36 9.89
CA PHE A 132 15.93 -4.96 9.27
C PHE A 132 17.06 -4.98 10.31
N GLU A 133 16.89 -4.29 11.43
CA GLU A 133 17.90 -4.18 12.49
C GLU A 133 18.28 -5.54 13.10
N LYS A 134 17.29 -6.40 13.39
CA LYS A 134 17.53 -7.67 14.09
C LYS A 134 17.83 -8.85 13.18
N LYS A 135 17.45 -8.80 11.91
CA LYS A 135 17.49 -9.96 11.00
C LYS A 135 18.01 -9.62 9.61
N ASN A 136 18.51 -8.42 9.39
CA ASN A 136 18.93 -7.92 8.08
C ASN A 136 17.89 -8.16 6.98
N PHE A 137 16.58 -8.04 7.33
CA PHE A 137 15.51 -8.22 6.35
C PHE A 137 15.54 -7.07 5.34
N PRO A 138 15.64 -7.34 4.01
CA PRO A 138 15.93 -6.33 3.00
C PRO A 138 14.69 -5.49 2.67
N VAL A 139 14.32 -4.56 3.54
CA VAL A 139 13.13 -3.73 3.40
C VAL A 139 13.47 -2.30 2.95
N THR A 140 12.62 -1.77 2.06
CA THR A 140 12.51 -0.34 1.75
C THR A 140 11.08 0.11 2.05
N ILE A 141 10.91 1.19 2.80
CA ILE A 141 9.60 1.77 3.14
C ILE A 141 9.44 3.07 2.36
N LEU A 142 8.37 3.16 1.56
CA LEU A 142 8.05 4.35 0.78
C LEU A 142 6.83 5.05 1.41
N ARG A 143 7.03 6.14 2.13
CA ARG A 143 5.95 6.96 2.68
C ARG A 143 5.35 7.83 1.58
N LEU A 144 4.31 7.30 0.95
CA LEU A 144 3.67 7.94 -0.18
C LEU A 144 2.81 9.12 0.26
N TYR A 145 3.00 10.26 -0.37
CA TYR A 145 2.13 11.43 -0.29
C TYR A 145 0.91 11.27 -1.21
N GLN A 146 0.26 12.36 -1.62
CA GLN A 146 -0.92 12.26 -2.49
C GLN A 146 -0.50 11.82 -3.89
N ALA A 147 -0.89 10.60 -4.27
CA ALA A 147 -0.61 10.09 -5.59
C ALA A 147 -1.84 10.18 -6.50
N TYR A 148 -1.65 10.62 -7.72
CA TYR A 148 -2.68 10.63 -8.75
C TYR A 148 -2.14 10.16 -10.10
N GLY A 149 -3.01 9.81 -11.02
CA GLY A 149 -2.59 9.37 -12.35
C GLY A 149 -3.66 8.60 -13.12
N PRO A 150 -3.30 8.15 -14.34
CA PRO A 150 -4.21 7.38 -15.19
C PRO A 150 -4.73 6.14 -14.51
N LYS A 151 -6.02 5.85 -14.67
CA LYS A 151 -6.73 4.70 -14.08
C LYS A 151 -6.97 4.79 -12.58
N GLN A 152 -6.81 5.95 -11.97
CA GLN A 152 -7.25 6.20 -10.60
C GLN A 152 -8.78 6.06 -10.49
N ASP A 153 -9.27 5.66 -9.32
CA ASP A 153 -10.72 5.56 -9.09
C ASP A 153 -11.38 6.94 -9.12
N PHE A 154 -12.55 7.05 -9.77
CA PHE A 154 -13.26 8.31 -10.03
C PHE A 154 -13.82 9.01 -8.78
N ASN A 155 -13.75 8.40 -7.62
CA ASN A 155 -14.12 8.98 -6.33
C ASN A 155 -12.95 9.70 -5.61
N ARG A 156 -11.87 9.97 -6.31
CA ARG A 156 -10.72 10.72 -5.80
C ARG A 156 -10.75 12.15 -6.32
N LEU A 157 -10.14 13.08 -5.55
CA LEU A 157 -10.20 14.52 -5.82
C LEU A 157 -9.80 14.87 -7.27
N ILE A 158 -8.58 14.50 -7.69
CA ILE A 158 -8.10 14.88 -9.03
C ILE A 158 -8.99 14.35 -10.16
N PRO A 159 -9.39 13.06 -10.19
CA PRO A 159 -10.38 12.57 -11.15
C PRO A 159 -11.74 13.27 -11.09
N ILE A 160 -12.23 13.66 -9.90
CA ILE A 160 -13.48 14.42 -9.75
C ILE A 160 -13.34 15.78 -10.42
N VAL A 161 -12.29 16.53 -10.10
CA VAL A 161 -12.00 17.85 -10.66
C VAL A 161 -11.92 17.78 -12.18
N ILE A 162 -11.06 16.90 -12.72
CA ILE A 162 -10.90 16.73 -14.17
C ILE A 162 -12.24 16.45 -14.87
N LYS A 163 -13.04 15.52 -14.30
CA LYS A 163 -14.34 15.16 -14.86
C LYS A 163 -15.33 16.34 -14.81
N ALA A 164 -15.31 17.13 -13.75
CA ALA A 164 -16.18 18.28 -13.58
C ALA A 164 -15.81 19.39 -14.59
N CYS A 165 -14.53 19.69 -14.75
CA CYS A 165 -14.05 20.66 -15.74
C CYS A 165 -14.43 20.24 -17.17
N ILE A 166 -14.15 18.97 -17.56
CA ILE A 166 -14.50 18.47 -18.90
C ILE A 166 -16.01 18.56 -19.19
N LYS A 167 -16.84 18.35 -18.15
CA LYS A 167 -18.31 18.36 -18.29
C LYS A 167 -18.95 19.70 -17.97
N ASN A 168 -18.18 20.71 -17.63
CA ASN A 168 -18.63 22.02 -17.15
C ASN A 168 -19.70 21.87 -16.03
N LYS A 169 -19.43 21.01 -15.03
CA LYS A 169 -20.33 20.72 -13.92
C LYS A 169 -19.73 21.10 -12.58
N LYS A 170 -20.55 21.70 -11.72
CA LYS A 170 -20.20 21.91 -10.32
C LYS A 170 -19.98 20.57 -9.60
N PHE A 171 -19.10 20.54 -8.60
CA PHE A 171 -18.89 19.40 -7.73
C PHE A 171 -18.74 19.87 -6.28
N PRO A 172 -19.16 19.08 -5.30
CA PRO A 172 -18.99 19.42 -3.90
C PRO A 172 -17.51 19.34 -3.52
N CYS A 173 -17.00 20.36 -2.85
CA CYS A 173 -15.67 20.37 -2.25
C CYS A 173 -15.76 20.95 -0.82
N SER A 174 -14.76 20.68 -0.02
CA SER A 174 -14.59 21.31 1.29
C SER A 174 -14.17 22.78 1.12
N HIS A 175 -14.00 23.48 2.24
CA HIS A 175 -13.55 24.88 2.28
C HIS A 175 -12.23 25.19 1.55
N GLY A 176 -11.44 24.19 1.20
CA GLY A 176 -10.21 24.36 0.37
C GLY A 176 -8.94 24.76 1.13
N ASN A 177 -9.00 25.00 2.43
CA ASN A 177 -7.85 25.45 3.23
C ASN A 177 -6.89 24.32 3.65
N GLN A 178 -7.14 23.08 3.20
CA GLN A 178 -6.26 21.96 3.52
C GLN A 178 -5.00 22.00 2.65
N LEU A 179 -3.85 22.13 3.28
CA LEU A 179 -2.55 21.95 2.59
C LEU A 179 -2.36 20.47 2.22
N ARG A 180 -1.92 20.21 1.00
CA ARG A 180 -1.67 18.87 0.47
C ARG A 180 -0.46 18.87 -0.46
N ASP A 181 0.42 17.91 -0.29
CA ASP A 181 1.51 17.60 -1.23
C ASP A 181 1.06 16.54 -2.23
N PHE A 182 1.38 16.76 -3.50
CA PHE A 182 1.03 15.91 -4.64
C PHE A 182 2.27 15.38 -5.36
#